data_14cb1a97aa3b5a5104ce170b464a1f47
#
_entry.id   14cb1a97aa3b5a5104ce170b464a1f47
#
_cell.length_a   1.000
_cell.length_b   1.000
_cell.length_c   1.000
_cell.angle_alpha   90.00
_cell.angle_beta   90.00
_cell.angle_gamma   90.00
#
_symmetry.space_group_name_H-M   'P 1'
#
loop_
_entity.id
_entity.type
_entity.pdbx_description
1 polymer ?
#
loop_
_entity_poly.entity_id
_entity_poly.type
_entity_poly.pdbx_seq_one_letter_code
_entity_poly.pdbx_strand_id
1 'polypeptide(L)'
;LPTCSWQPIIDFINEKYDQYFKDESGINRRNIEDHRVHCCLYFISPSGHGLKPLDIAFMKELHNLVNIIPVIAKSDTLTQTEVRTLKTRILQEISDNGIRIYNGEIDEEDDSPEIRELRDAIPMAVVGSTTLLEVGNKRVRGRLYPWGVVESKINYYWAKPTSSSRVCLSVHVRHPYLSV
;
A
#
# COMPACT_ATOMS: atom_id res chain seq x y z
N LEU A 1 -9.09 16.59 25.13
CA LEU A 1 -8.22 15.60 24.48
C LEU A 1 -7.83 16.18 23.12
N PRO A 2 -6.57 16.19 22.72
CA PRO A 2 -6.23 16.62 21.37
C PRO A 2 -6.98 15.71 20.40
N THR A 3 -7.76 16.30 19.51
CA THR A 3 -8.41 15.62 18.38
C THR A 3 -7.34 14.84 17.65
N CYS A 4 -7.50 13.51 17.59
CA CYS A 4 -6.53 12.67 16.90
C CYS A 4 -6.37 13.19 15.47
N SER A 5 -5.15 13.41 15.05
CA SER A 5 -4.80 13.99 13.73
C SER A 5 -5.41 13.22 12.54
N TRP A 6 -5.87 11.98 12.75
CA TRP A 6 -6.47 11.11 11.74
C TRP A 6 -8.00 11.08 11.75
N GLN A 7 -8.67 11.76 12.69
CA GLN A 7 -10.13 11.78 12.74
C GLN A 7 -10.79 12.21 11.41
N PRO A 8 -10.27 13.23 10.70
CA PRO A 8 -10.82 13.60 9.39
C PRO A 8 -10.78 12.48 8.34
N ILE A 9 -9.80 11.56 8.44
CA ILE A 9 -9.69 10.42 7.52
C ILE A 9 -10.78 9.40 7.83
N ILE A 10 -11.02 9.12 9.11
CA ILE A 10 -12.09 8.22 9.55
C ILE A 10 -13.45 8.78 9.15
N ASP A 11 -13.68 10.08 9.38
CA ASP A 11 -14.93 10.76 9.02
C ASP A 11 -15.16 10.70 7.51
N PHE A 12 -14.12 10.93 6.70
CA PHE A 12 -14.19 10.82 5.25
C PHE A 12 -14.57 9.41 4.78
N ILE A 13 -13.96 8.37 5.38
CA ILE A 13 -14.26 6.98 5.04
C ILE A 13 -15.74 6.70 5.34
N ASN A 14 -16.19 7.03 6.55
CA ASN A 14 -17.58 6.83 6.97
C ASN A 14 -18.57 7.59 6.08
N GLU A 15 -18.26 8.84 5.73
CA GLU A 15 -19.09 9.66 4.82
C GLU A 15 -19.28 8.94 3.46
N LYS A 16 -18.22 8.34 2.90
CA LYS A 16 -18.31 7.63 1.62
C LYS A 16 -19.14 6.35 1.70
N TYR A 17 -19.07 5.64 2.83
CA TYR A 17 -19.95 4.48 3.08
C TYR A 17 -21.40 4.90 3.26
N ASP A 18 -21.67 5.96 4.03
CA ASP A 18 -23.01 6.49 4.24
C ASP A 18 -23.64 6.99 2.93
N GLN A 19 -22.84 7.64 2.08
CA GLN A 19 -23.29 8.12 0.77
C GLN A 19 -23.73 6.94 -0.10
N TYR A 20 -22.88 5.93 -0.23
CA TYR A 20 -23.18 4.71 -1.00
C TYR A 20 -24.45 4.02 -0.48
N PHE A 21 -24.59 3.88 0.85
CA PHE A 21 -25.77 3.27 1.46
C PHE A 21 -27.05 4.06 1.16
N LYS A 22 -26.98 5.41 1.19
CA LYS A 22 -28.12 6.27 0.82
C LYS A 22 -28.51 6.09 -0.64
N ASP A 23 -27.52 6.02 -1.53
CA ASP A 23 -27.74 5.84 -2.97
C ASP A 23 -28.33 4.44 -3.25
N GLU A 24 -27.85 3.39 -2.56
CA GLU A 24 -28.34 2.02 -2.69
C GLU A 24 -29.76 1.86 -2.14
N SER A 25 -30.09 2.51 -1.03
CA SER A 25 -31.42 2.46 -0.41
C SER A 25 -32.44 3.37 -1.12
N GLY A 26 -31.99 4.24 -2.02
CA GLY A 26 -32.83 5.17 -2.77
C GLY A 26 -33.73 4.49 -3.82
N ILE A 27 -34.74 5.24 -4.29
CA ILE A 27 -35.70 4.76 -5.31
C ILE A 27 -35.03 4.65 -6.69
N ASN A 28 -34.05 5.52 -6.98
CA ASN A 28 -33.36 5.56 -8.28
C ASN A 28 -31.97 4.93 -8.22
N ARG A 29 -31.90 3.64 -8.53
CA ARG A 29 -30.66 2.84 -8.46
C ARG A 29 -29.90 2.73 -9.79
N ARG A 30 -30.27 3.50 -10.82
CA ARG A 30 -29.75 3.28 -12.19
C ARG A 30 -28.31 3.76 -12.40
N ASN A 31 -27.81 4.70 -11.57
CA ASN A 31 -26.49 5.31 -11.73
C ASN A 31 -25.79 5.45 -10.36
N ILE A 32 -25.62 4.32 -9.65
CA ILE A 32 -24.87 4.33 -8.40
C ILE A 32 -23.38 4.22 -8.75
N GLU A 33 -22.61 5.25 -8.42
CA GLU A 33 -21.15 5.22 -8.51
C GLU A 33 -20.56 4.83 -7.16
N ASP A 34 -19.72 3.81 -7.15
CA ASP A 34 -19.06 3.35 -5.93
C ASP A 34 -17.83 4.22 -5.64
N HIS A 35 -17.97 5.14 -4.68
CA HIS A 35 -16.92 6.02 -4.19
C HIS A 35 -16.38 5.61 -2.82
N ARG A 36 -16.69 4.40 -2.35
CA ARG A 36 -16.21 3.90 -1.06
C ARG A 36 -14.70 3.71 -1.07
N VAL A 37 -14.09 3.86 0.09
CA VAL A 37 -12.67 3.56 0.28
C VAL A 37 -12.54 2.07 0.59
N HIS A 38 -12.04 1.29 -0.35
CA HIS A 38 -11.93 -0.17 -0.21
C HIS A 38 -10.61 -0.60 0.42
N CYS A 39 -9.53 0.15 0.20
CA CYS A 39 -8.25 -0.16 0.79
C CYS A 39 -7.44 1.09 1.14
N CYS A 40 -6.56 0.93 2.12
CA CYS A 40 -5.60 1.93 2.55
C CYS A 40 -4.18 1.41 2.33
N LEU A 41 -3.43 2.04 1.42
CA LEU A 41 -2.00 1.79 1.28
C LEU A 41 -1.25 2.57 2.36
N TYR A 42 -0.80 1.87 3.40
CA TYR A 42 -0.13 2.49 4.53
C TYR A 42 1.39 2.52 4.34
N PHE A 43 1.94 3.70 4.12
CA PHE A 43 3.36 3.89 3.86
C PHE A 43 4.18 3.97 5.14
N ILE A 44 5.08 2.99 5.31
CA ILE A 44 5.98 2.87 6.46
C ILE A 44 7.36 3.39 6.07
N SER A 45 7.96 4.20 6.96
CA SER A 45 9.31 4.74 6.74
C SER A 45 10.36 3.63 6.86
N PRO A 46 11.35 3.56 5.95
CA PRO A 46 12.42 2.57 6.02
C PRO A 46 13.44 2.87 7.12
N SER A 47 13.48 4.11 7.62
CA SER A 47 14.49 4.60 8.58
C SER A 47 14.23 4.21 10.02
N GLY A 48 13.22 3.37 10.29
CA GLY A 48 12.86 2.92 11.63
C GLY A 48 13.25 1.46 11.91
N HIS A 49 13.22 1.12 13.18
CA HIS A 49 13.40 -0.27 13.62
C HIS A 49 12.05 -1.02 13.71
N GLY A 50 11.07 -0.68 12.89
CA GLY A 50 9.72 -1.23 12.87
C GLY A 50 8.66 -0.14 12.81
N LEU A 51 7.45 -0.44 13.29
CA LEU A 51 6.33 0.50 13.34
C LEU A 51 6.52 1.52 14.46
N LYS A 52 6.20 2.78 14.17
CA LYS A 52 6.15 3.81 15.22
C LYS A 52 4.87 3.66 16.04
N PRO A 53 4.85 4.10 17.31
CA PRO A 53 3.62 4.09 18.11
C PRO A 53 2.43 4.78 17.44
N LEU A 54 2.70 5.83 16.65
CA LEU A 54 1.70 6.53 15.85
C LEU A 54 1.11 5.62 14.76
N ASP A 55 1.97 4.85 14.08
CA ASP A 55 1.55 3.93 13.01
C ASP A 55 0.62 2.85 13.58
N ILE A 56 0.99 2.28 14.73
CA ILE A 56 0.19 1.28 15.44
C ILE A 56 -1.17 1.85 15.85
N ALA A 57 -1.17 3.05 16.44
CA ALA A 57 -2.42 3.68 16.87
C ALA A 57 -3.36 3.96 15.69
N PHE A 58 -2.82 4.49 14.59
CA PHE A 58 -3.58 4.76 13.38
C PHE A 58 -4.14 3.49 12.73
N MET A 59 -3.30 2.45 12.58
CA MET A 59 -3.73 1.18 12.00
C MET A 59 -4.82 0.50 12.84
N LYS A 60 -4.76 0.60 14.18
CA LYS A 60 -5.79 0.06 15.09
C LYS A 60 -7.16 0.71 14.90
N GLU A 61 -7.21 1.98 14.57
CA GLU A 61 -8.46 2.67 14.29
C GLU A 61 -9.02 2.31 12.91
N LEU A 62 -8.13 2.12 11.92
CA LEU A 62 -8.55 1.91 10.53
C LEU A 62 -8.87 0.46 10.18
N HIS A 63 -8.26 -0.54 10.82
CA HIS A 63 -8.32 -1.94 10.37
C HIS A 63 -9.72 -2.56 10.37
N ASN A 64 -10.67 -1.92 11.05
CA ASN A 64 -12.09 -2.33 11.03
C ASN A 64 -12.91 -1.63 9.95
N LEU A 65 -12.38 -0.56 9.37
CA LEU A 65 -13.09 0.27 8.39
C LEU A 65 -12.67 -0.05 6.96
N VAL A 66 -11.39 -0.31 6.75
CA VAL A 66 -10.82 -0.54 5.41
C VAL A 66 -9.73 -1.61 5.44
N ASN A 67 -9.49 -2.26 4.31
CA ASN A 67 -8.37 -3.17 4.15
C ASN A 67 -7.04 -2.40 4.17
N ILE A 68 -6.15 -2.73 5.10
CA ILE A 68 -4.84 -2.08 5.19
C ILE A 68 -3.80 -2.92 4.46
N ILE A 69 -3.07 -2.28 3.56
CA ILE A 69 -1.93 -2.87 2.85
C ILE A 69 -0.67 -2.12 3.28
N PRO A 70 0.20 -2.72 4.10
CA PRO A 70 1.45 -2.07 4.52
C PRO A 70 2.46 -2.01 3.38
N VAL A 71 3.07 -0.83 3.20
CA VAL A 71 4.03 -0.54 2.12
C VAL A 71 5.27 0.11 2.70
N ILE A 72 6.43 -0.49 2.50
CA ILE A 72 7.72 0.11 2.88
C ILE A 72 8.13 1.10 1.78
N ALA A 73 8.13 2.38 2.13
CA ALA A 73 8.53 3.45 1.22
C ALA A 73 10.06 3.51 1.05
N LYS A 74 10.52 4.05 -0.09
CA LYS A 74 11.96 4.32 -0.33
C LYS A 74 12.85 3.11 -0.01
N SER A 75 12.45 1.93 -0.45
CA SER A 75 13.17 0.68 -0.15
C SER A 75 14.58 0.62 -0.76
N ASP A 76 14.89 1.54 -1.67
CA ASP A 76 16.22 1.76 -2.22
C ASP A 76 17.27 2.25 -1.21
N THR A 77 16.84 2.71 -0.04
CA THR A 77 17.74 3.09 1.05
C THR A 77 18.20 1.91 1.90
N LEU A 78 17.62 0.75 1.70
CA LEU A 78 17.89 -0.47 2.45
C LEU A 78 18.54 -1.53 1.55
N THR A 79 19.38 -2.35 2.13
CA THR A 79 19.87 -3.58 1.51
C THR A 79 18.76 -4.63 1.49
N GLN A 80 18.91 -5.66 0.66
CA GLN A 80 17.92 -6.75 0.58
C GLN A 80 17.73 -7.49 1.92
N THR A 81 18.82 -7.65 2.68
CA THR A 81 18.78 -8.28 4.01
C THR A 81 18.01 -7.41 5.00
N GLU A 82 18.24 -6.09 4.98
CA GLU A 82 17.52 -5.14 5.84
C GLU A 82 16.03 -5.07 5.50
N VAL A 83 15.68 -5.09 4.20
CA VAL A 83 14.27 -5.14 3.78
C VAL A 83 13.58 -6.39 4.33
N ARG A 84 14.23 -7.57 4.25
CA ARG A 84 13.67 -8.82 4.79
C ARG A 84 13.46 -8.74 6.29
N THR A 85 14.49 -8.30 7.01
CA THR A 85 14.43 -8.14 8.48
C THR A 85 13.32 -7.17 8.88
N LEU A 86 13.21 -6.04 8.16
CA LEU A 86 12.17 -5.03 8.43
C LEU A 86 10.77 -5.58 8.16
N LYS A 87 10.57 -6.32 7.06
CA LYS A 87 9.28 -6.96 6.73
C LYS A 87 8.86 -7.93 7.84
N THR A 88 9.73 -8.83 8.25
CA THR A 88 9.46 -9.81 9.33
C THR A 88 9.08 -9.09 10.62
N ARG A 89 9.81 -8.04 10.96
CA ARG A 89 9.55 -7.26 12.17
C ARG A 89 8.21 -6.54 12.12
N ILE A 90 7.88 -5.89 10.98
CA ILE A 90 6.59 -5.22 10.79
C ILE A 90 5.44 -6.21 10.95
N LEU A 91 5.52 -7.39 10.34
CA LEU A 91 4.50 -8.42 10.45
C LEU A 91 4.33 -8.90 11.90
N GLN A 92 5.44 -9.08 12.62
CA GLN A 92 5.41 -9.44 14.03
C GLN A 92 4.72 -8.35 14.86
N GLU A 93 5.09 -7.10 14.70
CA GLU A 93 4.49 -5.97 15.42
C GLU A 93 3.01 -5.77 15.10
N ILE A 94 2.58 -6.02 13.85
CA ILE A 94 1.19 -6.03 13.43
C ILE A 94 0.41 -7.13 14.17
N SER A 95 0.96 -8.34 14.20
CA SER A 95 0.37 -9.49 14.89
C SER A 95 0.28 -9.26 16.40
N ASP A 96 1.36 -8.81 17.02
CA ASP A 96 1.43 -8.55 18.48
C ASP A 96 0.42 -7.48 18.92
N ASN A 97 0.10 -6.54 18.04
CA ASN A 97 -0.88 -5.48 18.29
C ASN A 97 -2.31 -5.83 17.87
N GLY A 98 -2.55 -7.03 17.34
CA GLY A 98 -3.87 -7.48 16.91
C GLY A 98 -4.44 -6.66 15.75
N ILE A 99 -3.59 -6.10 14.89
CA ILE A 99 -3.99 -5.32 13.73
C ILE A 99 -4.30 -6.28 12.58
N ARG A 100 -5.47 -6.12 11.96
CA ARG A 100 -5.82 -6.86 10.74
C ARG A 100 -5.31 -6.13 9.53
N ILE A 101 -4.55 -6.80 8.69
CA ILE A 101 -4.12 -6.32 7.38
C ILE A 101 -4.74 -7.19 6.30
N TYR A 102 -4.77 -6.68 5.08
CA TYR A 102 -5.14 -7.49 3.93
C TYR A 102 -4.08 -8.58 3.71
N ASN A 103 -4.49 -9.83 3.83
CA ASN A 103 -3.65 -11.02 3.68
C ASN A 103 -3.97 -11.83 2.42
N GLY A 104 -4.79 -11.26 1.52
CA GLY A 104 -5.16 -11.92 0.28
C GLY A 104 -6.01 -13.16 0.51
N GLU A 105 -6.87 -13.16 1.55
CA GLU A 105 -7.93 -14.15 1.65
C GLU A 105 -8.86 -14.01 0.44
N ILE A 106 -8.74 -14.97 -0.44
CA ILE A 106 -9.60 -15.14 -1.59
C ILE A 106 -10.17 -16.55 -1.45
N ASP A 107 -11.41 -16.70 -1.86
CA ASP A 107 -12.07 -17.99 -1.91
C ASP A 107 -11.16 -19.00 -2.62
N GLU A 108 -11.14 -20.24 -2.15
CA GLU A 108 -10.23 -21.28 -2.64
C GLU A 108 -10.32 -21.50 -4.16
N GLU A 109 -11.37 -20.98 -4.80
CA GLU A 109 -11.61 -21.04 -6.24
C GLU A 109 -10.76 -20.03 -7.06
N ASP A 110 -10.28 -18.93 -6.45
CA ASP A 110 -9.54 -17.84 -7.13
C ASP A 110 -8.05 -17.80 -6.78
N ASP A 111 -7.45 -18.89 -6.31
CA ASP A 111 -6.04 -18.95 -5.90
C ASP A 111 -5.09 -18.95 -7.13
N SER A 112 -5.14 -17.85 -7.89
CA SER A 112 -4.23 -17.63 -9.01
C SER A 112 -2.78 -17.42 -8.52
N PRO A 113 -1.78 -17.83 -9.32
CA PRO A 113 -0.37 -17.63 -8.95
C PRO A 113 -0.02 -16.16 -8.71
N GLU A 114 -0.68 -15.23 -9.40
CA GLU A 114 -0.47 -13.78 -9.25
C GLU A 114 -0.92 -13.28 -7.88
N ILE A 115 -1.99 -13.82 -7.36
CA ILE A 115 -2.54 -13.47 -6.05
C ILE A 115 -1.65 -14.02 -4.93
N ARG A 116 -1.11 -15.23 -5.10
CA ARG A 116 -0.12 -15.78 -4.17
C ARG A 116 1.14 -14.92 -4.11
N GLU A 117 1.65 -14.49 -5.27
CA GLU A 117 2.79 -13.59 -5.35
C GLU A 117 2.51 -12.25 -4.63
N LEU A 118 1.31 -11.71 -4.77
CA LEU A 118 0.90 -10.49 -4.10
C LEU A 118 0.86 -10.66 -2.58
N ARG A 119 0.31 -11.77 -2.11
CA ARG A 119 0.24 -12.13 -0.68
C ARG A 119 1.63 -12.23 -0.07
N ASP A 120 2.52 -12.96 -0.74
CA ASP A 120 3.88 -13.19 -0.29
C ASP A 120 4.74 -11.90 -0.32
N ALA A 121 4.31 -10.92 -1.12
CA ALA A 121 4.99 -9.63 -1.21
C ALA A 121 4.69 -8.69 -0.03
N ILE A 122 3.61 -8.93 0.72
CA ILE A 122 3.18 -8.05 1.83
C ILE A 122 4.09 -8.26 3.07
N PRO A 123 4.60 -7.17 3.69
CA PRO A 123 4.57 -5.75 3.29
C PRO A 123 5.34 -5.48 2.00
N MET A 124 4.73 -4.69 1.11
CA MET A 124 5.36 -4.38 -0.17
C MET A 124 6.52 -3.39 0.01
N ALA A 125 7.64 -3.62 -0.69
CA ALA A 125 8.76 -2.67 -0.71
C ALA A 125 8.76 -1.92 -2.04
N VAL A 126 8.65 -0.59 -2.00
CA VAL A 126 8.47 0.22 -3.20
C VAL A 126 9.54 1.31 -3.34
N VAL A 127 9.88 1.59 -4.58
CA VAL A 127 10.72 2.72 -4.97
C VAL A 127 9.94 3.58 -5.95
N GLY A 128 9.60 4.81 -5.55
CA GLY A 128 8.92 5.77 -6.40
C GLY A 128 9.87 6.80 -6.97
N SER A 129 9.69 7.14 -8.25
CA SER A 129 10.37 8.26 -8.91
C SER A 129 9.52 8.83 -10.03
N THR A 130 9.56 10.14 -10.20
CA THR A 130 8.98 10.84 -11.36
C THR A 130 9.99 11.03 -12.49
N THR A 131 11.28 10.85 -12.20
CA THR A 131 12.37 11.10 -13.15
C THR A 131 12.47 9.96 -14.17
N LEU A 132 12.47 10.32 -15.45
CA LEU A 132 12.76 9.40 -16.53
C LEU A 132 14.27 9.36 -16.77
N LEU A 133 14.84 8.18 -16.74
CA LEU A 133 16.26 7.92 -16.98
C LEU A 133 16.41 7.04 -18.22
N GLU A 134 17.48 7.26 -18.97
CA GLU A 134 17.86 6.41 -20.09
C GLU A 134 18.87 5.38 -19.60
N VAL A 135 18.46 4.11 -19.64
CA VAL A 135 19.32 2.98 -19.27
C VAL A 135 19.48 2.10 -20.51
N GLY A 136 20.62 2.22 -21.16
CA GLY A 136 20.83 1.60 -22.48
C GLY A 136 19.86 2.18 -23.49
N ASN A 137 19.07 1.32 -24.17
CA ASN A 137 18.08 1.73 -25.16
C ASN A 137 16.65 1.85 -24.62
N LYS A 138 16.48 1.89 -23.29
CA LYS A 138 15.15 1.95 -22.65
C LYS A 138 15.03 3.19 -21.77
N ARG A 139 13.87 3.83 -21.83
CA ARG A 139 13.48 4.88 -20.88
C ARG A 139 12.75 4.22 -19.71
N VAL A 140 13.32 4.37 -18.51
CA VAL A 140 12.75 3.84 -17.28
C VAL A 140 12.56 4.95 -16.27
N ARG A 141 11.52 4.85 -15.44
CA ARG A 141 11.42 5.72 -14.27
C ARG A 141 12.33 5.18 -13.18
N GLY A 142 13.12 6.05 -12.56
CA GLY A 142 14.06 5.61 -11.56
C GLY A 142 14.77 6.75 -10.85
N ARG A 143 15.65 6.39 -9.93
CA ARG A 143 16.55 7.30 -9.23
C ARG A 143 17.98 7.05 -9.67
N LEU A 144 18.68 8.12 -9.98
CA LEU A 144 20.10 8.08 -10.31
C LEU A 144 20.91 8.30 -9.03
N TYR A 145 21.78 7.36 -8.72
CA TYR A 145 22.74 7.44 -7.64
C TYR A 145 24.17 7.40 -8.20
N PRO A 146 25.19 7.86 -7.43
CA PRO A 146 26.60 7.79 -7.86
C PRO A 146 27.06 6.37 -8.19
N TRP A 147 26.42 5.35 -7.60
CA TRP A 147 26.75 3.95 -7.76
C TRP A 147 25.87 3.22 -8.79
N GLY A 148 24.85 3.87 -9.34
CA GLY A 148 23.99 3.27 -10.37
C GLY A 148 22.57 3.82 -10.41
N VAL A 149 21.73 3.19 -11.24
CA VAL A 149 20.33 3.55 -11.42
C VAL A 149 19.45 2.53 -10.70
N VAL A 150 18.54 3.05 -9.87
CA VAL A 150 17.48 2.24 -9.25
C VAL A 150 16.19 2.49 -9.98
N GLU A 151 15.68 1.47 -10.68
CA GLU A 151 14.41 1.57 -11.38
C GLU A 151 13.25 1.63 -10.39
N SER A 152 12.27 2.51 -10.69
CA SER A 152 11.02 2.60 -9.95
C SER A 152 10.16 1.38 -10.26
N LYS A 153 10.25 0.38 -9.40
CA LYS A 153 9.49 -0.87 -9.48
C LYS A 153 8.91 -1.16 -8.10
N ILE A 154 7.75 -1.80 -8.09
CA ILE A 154 7.32 -2.54 -6.90
C ILE A 154 8.18 -3.80 -6.92
N ASN A 155 9.16 -3.86 -6.04
CA ASN A 155 10.05 -5.01 -5.98
C ASN A 155 9.33 -6.16 -5.28
N TYR A 156 8.77 -7.06 -6.06
CA TYR A 156 8.39 -8.41 -5.63
C TYR A 156 9.68 -9.23 -5.43
N TYR A 157 10.48 -8.91 -4.42
CA TYR A 157 11.78 -9.55 -4.22
C TYR A 157 11.69 -10.95 -3.61
N TRP A 158 10.68 -11.75 -3.99
CA TRP A 158 10.62 -13.17 -3.62
C TRP A 158 10.28 -14.11 -4.79
N ALA A 159 9.81 -13.61 -5.92
CA ALA A 159 9.63 -14.44 -7.10
C ALA A 159 10.90 -14.39 -7.95
N LYS A 160 11.45 -15.55 -8.27
CA LYS A 160 12.45 -15.71 -9.35
C LYS A 160 11.93 -15.02 -10.61
N PRO A 161 12.76 -14.37 -11.43
CA PRO A 161 12.32 -13.76 -12.66
C PRO A 161 11.89 -14.86 -13.64
N THR A 162 10.64 -15.28 -13.58
CA THR A 162 9.99 -15.92 -14.70
C THR A 162 9.38 -14.82 -15.54
N SER A 163 9.77 -14.81 -16.79
CA SER A 163 9.40 -13.87 -17.85
C SER A 163 7.93 -13.45 -17.78
N SER A 164 7.71 -12.13 -17.84
CA SER A 164 6.50 -11.52 -18.39
C SER A 164 5.26 -11.39 -17.50
N SER A 165 5.35 -10.68 -16.38
CA SER A 165 4.13 -10.11 -15.76
C SER A 165 4.41 -8.72 -15.23
N ARG A 166 4.00 -7.72 -16.00
CA ARG A 166 4.05 -6.30 -15.60
C ARG A 166 2.75 -5.95 -14.91
N VAL A 167 2.65 -6.14 -13.62
CA VAL A 167 1.60 -5.49 -12.84
C VAL A 167 2.05 -4.07 -12.54
N CYS A 168 1.63 -3.15 -13.37
CA CYS A 168 1.81 -1.72 -13.15
C CYS A 168 0.65 -1.24 -12.28
N LEU A 169 0.77 -1.34 -10.96
CA LEU A 169 -0.12 -0.66 -10.04
C LEU A 169 0.20 0.85 -10.08
N SER A 170 -0.45 1.57 -10.98
CA SER A 170 -0.49 3.02 -10.94
C SER A 170 -1.39 3.43 -9.77
N VAL A 171 -0.78 3.68 -8.62
CA VAL A 171 -1.49 4.25 -7.47
C VAL A 171 -1.82 5.70 -7.81
N HIS A 172 -3.03 5.94 -8.32
CA HIS A 172 -3.60 7.26 -8.45
C HIS A 172 -4.21 7.65 -7.09
N VAL A 173 -3.38 8.17 -6.18
CA VAL A 173 -3.90 8.90 -5.03
C VAL A 173 -4.24 10.30 -5.52
N ARG A 174 -5.48 10.51 -5.97
CA ARG A 174 -6.04 11.85 -6.10
C ARG A 174 -6.39 12.33 -4.68
N HIS A 175 -5.49 13.02 -4.05
CA HIS A 175 -5.78 13.77 -2.82
C HIS A 175 -6.17 15.19 -3.22
N PRO A 176 -7.43 15.64 -2.97
CA PRO A 176 -7.87 16.99 -3.33
C PRO A 176 -7.28 18.10 -2.42
N TYR A 177 -6.45 17.76 -1.44
CA TYR A 177 -5.94 18.71 -0.42
C TYR A 177 -4.40 18.77 -0.28
N LEU A 178 -3.64 18.28 -1.24
CA LEU A 178 -2.19 18.48 -1.30
C LEU A 178 -1.80 19.16 -2.61
N SER A 179 -2.19 20.43 -2.74
CA SER A 179 -1.52 21.40 -3.60
C SER A 179 -0.60 22.24 -2.74
N VAL A 180 0.69 21.95 -2.73
CA VAL A 180 1.81 22.86 -2.52
C VAL A 180 2.92 22.43 -3.46
#